data_3160356a6037411fa1c2b7ccb31d7ff8
#
_entry.id   3160356a6037411fa1c2b7ccb31d7ff8
#
_cell.length_a   1.000
_cell.length_b   1.000
_cell.length_c   1.000
_cell.angle_alpha   90.00
_cell.angle_beta   90.00
_cell.angle_gamma   90.00
#
_symmetry.space_group_name_H-M   'P 1'
#
loop_
_entity.id
_entity.type
_entity.pdbx_description
1 polymer ?
#
loop_
_entity_poly.entity_id
_entity_poly.type
_entity_poly.pdbx_seq_one_letter_code
_entity_poly.pdbx_strand_id
1 'polypeptide(L)'
;MPYTISLISPEEKEQLAERCAPRVKYEIKSEIFGCCIKLLSDDRALPGKWQENFYPMSQNIRSHGRLFVFSDPSCAENTVRFDPYSKTAFLFNVSYYGWVKSIALGLCGDILEDEHGISSVHGACVDVGGNGLAMVGISGAGKTTQTYGLLRDPHTRIISDDWFFARVFGPEILAYGSERNFYIRQDLSAIWKEYDGLVAAEEYDADGRAVADIRWVVGKGRLLPLTTLSTIIILKRDAADPQVLCPLEKGEALDLFTRNGYFNPHLLVRDPRKTALRDRYISDLIGRTDCYLLNTTGTPKTTQDAVRSVLGMPGSG
;
A
#
# COMPACT_ATOMS: atom_id res chain seq x y z
N MET A 1 2.22 6.41 -15.03
CA MET A 1 0.99 6.19 -14.26
C MET A 1 -0.14 5.99 -15.25
N PRO A 2 -1.12 5.15 -14.95
CA PRO A 2 -2.24 4.86 -15.85
C PRO A 2 -3.31 5.97 -15.86
N TYR A 3 -3.15 7.01 -15.06
CA TYR A 3 -4.05 8.16 -14.97
C TYR A 3 -3.26 9.46 -14.87
N THR A 4 -3.92 10.55 -15.26
CA THR A 4 -3.35 11.92 -15.18
C THR A 4 -3.89 12.63 -13.95
N ILE A 5 -2.99 13.19 -13.13
CA ILE A 5 -3.36 14.00 -11.96
C ILE A 5 -3.14 15.46 -12.31
N SER A 6 -4.17 16.29 -12.10
CA SER A 6 -4.08 17.75 -12.16
C SER A 6 -4.57 18.37 -10.85
N LEU A 7 -3.79 19.32 -10.33
CA LEU A 7 -4.24 20.15 -9.21
C LEU A 7 -5.26 21.16 -9.68
N ILE A 8 -6.26 21.40 -8.85
CA ILE A 8 -7.35 22.35 -9.12
C ILE A 8 -7.47 23.36 -8.00
N SER A 9 -8.04 24.53 -8.31
CA SER A 9 -8.33 25.56 -7.33
C SER A 9 -9.54 25.21 -6.47
N PRO A 10 -9.72 25.88 -5.31
CA PRO A 10 -10.94 25.73 -4.50
C PRO A 10 -12.22 26.07 -5.27
N GLU A 11 -12.18 27.05 -6.17
CA GLU A 11 -13.32 27.46 -6.99
C GLU A 11 -13.68 26.37 -8.01
N GLU A 12 -12.70 25.79 -8.69
CA GLU A 12 -12.90 24.65 -9.61
C GLU A 12 -13.44 23.44 -8.85
N LYS A 13 -12.96 23.20 -7.64
CA LYS A 13 -13.44 22.11 -6.78
C LYS A 13 -14.94 22.31 -6.42
N GLU A 14 -15.35 23.53 -6.06
CA GLU A 14 -16.79 23.80 -5.77
C GLU A 14 -17.66 23.56 -7.01
N GLN A 15 -17.25 24.05 -8.18
CA GLN A 15 -17.97 23.80 -9.44
C GLN A 15 -18.10 22.32 -9.77
N LEU A 16 -17.03 21.53 -9.55
CA LEU A 16 -17.07 20.08 -9.76
C LEU A 16 -17.97 19.39 -8.71
N ALA A 17 -17.91 19.81 -7.47
CA ALA A 17 -18.74 19.25 -6.41
C ALA A 17 -20.23 19.53 -6.65
N GLU A 18 -20.60 20.74 -7.04
CA GLU A 18 -21.96 21.11 -7.42
C GLU A 18 -22.47 20.30 -8.62
N ARG A 19 -21.63 20.09 -9.63
CA ARG A 19 -21.96 19.25 -10.80
C ARG A 19 -22.17 17.78 -10.44
N CYS A 20 -21.36 17.25 -9.51
CA CYS A 20 -21.45 15.85 -9.09
C CYS A 20 -22.55 15.60 -8.05
N ALA A 21 -22.89 16.56 -7.19
CA ALA A 21 -23.80 16.38 -6.07
C ALA A 21 -25.17 15.76 -6.44
N PRO A 22 -25.86 16.20 -7.53
CA PRO A 22 -27.16 15.61 -7.92
C PRO A 22 -27.07 14.15 -8.36
N ARG A 23 -25.86 13.68 -8.71
CA ARG A 23 -25.61 12.33 -9.21
C ARG A 23 -25.26 11.34 -8.11
N VAL A 24 -24.90 11.82 -6.91
CA VAL A 24 -24.47 10.96 -5.80
C VAL A 24 -25.60 10.02 -5.39
N LYS A 25 -25.38 8.72 -5.54
CA LYS A 25 -26.29 7.65 -5.09
C LYS A 25 -25.75 6.92 -3.89
N TYR A 26 -24.45 6.90 -3.75
CA TYR A 26 -23.74 6.19 -2.67
C TYR A 26 -22.78 7.15 -1.99
N GLU A 27 -22.93 7.27 -0.67
CA GLU A 27 -22.06 8.01 0.22
C GLU A 27 -21.57 7.08 1.33
N ILE A 28 -20.26 6.85 1.41
CA ILE A 28 -19.66 5.94 2.38
C ILE A 28 -18.49 6.63 3.06
N LYS A 29 -18.50 6.63 4.39
CA LYS A 29 -17.37 7.05 5.19
C LYS A 29 -16.60 5.83 5.69
N SER A 30 -15.30 5.82 5.44
CA SER A 30 -14.42 4.75 5.86
C SER A 30 -13.19 5.28 6.55
N GLU A 31 -12.65 4.44 7.42
CA GLU A 31 -11.40 4.69 8.10
C GLU A 31 -10.23 4.17 7.26
N ILE A 32 -9.24 5.04 7.06
CA ILE A 32 -7.90 4.69 6.58
C ILE A 32 -6.92 5.28 7.58
N PHE A 33 -6.37 4.45 8.45
CA PHE A 33 -5.44 4.84 9.51
C PHE A 33 -5.88 6.11 10.26
N GLY A 34 -7.07 6.07 10.86
CA GLY A 34 -7.64 7.19 11.63
C GLY A 34 -8.22 8.33 10.79
N CYS A 35 -7.89 8.42 9.50
CA CYS A 35 -8.49 9.39 8.60
C CYS A 35 -9.86 8.93 8.12
N CYS A 36 -10.86 9.80 8.24
CA CYS A 36 -12.18 9.60 7.64
C CYS A 36 -12.15 10.01 6.17
N ILE A 37 -12.15 9.05 5.27
CA ILE A 37 -12.26 9.29 3.83
C ILE A 37 -13.69 9.02 3.38
N LYS A 38 -14.33 10.02 2.76
CA LYS A 38 -15.68 9.93 2.23
C LYS A 38 -15.65 9.61 0.75
N LEU A 39 -16.18 8.46 0.37
CA LEU A 39 -16.45 8.07 -1.01
C LEU A 39 -17.83 8.59 -1.42
N LEU A 40 -17.93 9.19 -2.62
CA LEU A 40 -19.18 9.64 -3.26
C LEU A 40 -19.21 9.12 -4.71
N SER A 41 -20.25 8.39 -5.08
CA SER A 41 -20.34 7.79 -6.44
C SER A 41 -21.77 7.54 -6.88
N ASP A 42 -21.98 7.33 -8.19
CA ASP A 42 -23.19 6.77 -8.78
C ASP A 42 -23.03 5.28 -9.19
N ASP A 43 -21.85 4.72 -9.08
CA ASP A 43 -21.56 3.32 -9.44
C ASP A 43 -22.01 2.35 -8.34
N ARG A 44 -22.92 1.43 -8.70
CA ARG A 44 -23.47 0.40 -7.82
C ARG A 44 -22.43 -0.63 -7.35
N ALA A 45 -21.41 -0.91 -8.14
CA ALA A 45 -20.42 -1.94 -7.83
C ALA A 45 -19.35 -1.47 -6.84
N LEU A 46 -19.14 -0.14 -6.77
CA LEU A 46 -18.06 0.44 -5.97
C LEU A 46 -18.21 0.27 -4.45
N PRO A 47 -19.42 0.41 -3.85
CA PRO A 47 -19.62 0.26 -2.41
C PRO A 47 -19.13 -1.06 -1.83
N GLY A 48 -19.41 -2.18 -2.48
CA GLY A 48 -19.02 -3.51 -2.01
C GLY A 48 -17.49 -3.63 -1.94
N LYS A 49 -16.81 -3.35 -3.05
CA LYS A 49 -15.34 -3.40 -3.15
C LYS A 49 -14.66 -2.46 -2.15
N TRP A 50 -15.23 -1.28 -1.95
CA TRP A 50 -14.72 -0.29 -0.99
C TRP A 50 -14.78 -0.79 0.45
N GLN A 51 -15.91 -1.41 0.85
CA GLN A 51 -16.11 -1.97 2.18
C GLN A 51 -15.27 -3.23 2.43
N GLU A 52 -14.86 -3.94 1.41
CA GLU A 52 -13.90 -5.04 1.51
C GLU A 52 -12.51 -4.53 1.92
N ASN A 53 -12.08 -3.38 1.41
CA ASN A 53 -10.75 -2.84 1.68
C ASN A 53 -10.65 -1.99 2.93
N PHE A 54 -11.73 -1.26 3.31
CA PHE A 54 -11.66 -0.27 4.39
C PHE A 54 -12.73 -0.50 5.45
N TYR A 55 -12.38 -0.20 6.71
CA TYR A 55 -13.34 -0.30 7.81
C TYR A 55 -14.37 0.82 7.72
N PRO A 56 -15.65 0.54 8.03
CA PRO A 56 -16.67 1.58 8.07
C PRO A 56 -16.38 2.58 9.20
N MET A 57 -16.71 3.84 8.97
CA MET A 57 -16.61 4.90 9.96
C MET A 57 -17.96 5.55 10.23
N SER A 58 -18.15 6.10 11.42
CA SER A 58 -19.39 6.78 11.80
C SER A 58 -19.76 7.90 10.83
N GLN A 59 -21.03 7.97 10.43
CA GLN A 59 -21.53 9.03 9.57
C GLN A 59 -21.50 10.43 10.25
N ASN A 60 -21.44 10.48 11.58
CA ASN A 60 -21.38 11.73 12.35
C ASN A 60 -19.98 12.37 12.38
N ILE A 61 -18.93 11.63 11.96
CA ILE A 61 -17.57 12.18 11.90
C ILE A 61 -17.41 13.01 10.64
N ARG A 62 -16.84 14.21 10.75
CA ARG A 62 -16.48 15.02 9.59
C ARG A 62 -15.37 14.31 8.81
N SER A 63 -15.53 14.22 7.48
CA SER A 63 -14.50 13.63 6.63
C SER A 63 -13.25 14.51 6.57
N HIS A 64 -12.08 13.88 6.69
CA HIS A 64 -10.78 14.52 6.48
C HIS A 64 -10.47 14.69 4.99
N GLY A 65 -10.95 13.76 4.16
CA GLY A 65 -10.83 13.81 2.71
C GLY A 65 -12.08 13.29 2.00
N ARG A 66 -12.25 13.66 0.73
CA ARG A 66 -13.37 13.26 -0.10
C ARG A 66 -12.88 12.71 -1.43
N LEU A 67 -13.54 11.66 -1.89
CA LEU A 67 -13.26 11.00 -3.14
C LEU A 67 -14.55 10.89 -3.95
N PHE A 68 -14.66 11.69 -5.01
CA PHE A 68 -15.75 11.61 -5.98
C PHE A 68 -15.34 10.68 -7.12
N VAL A 69 -16.15 9.67 -7.43
CA VAL A 69 -15.87 8.69 -8.50
C VAL A 69 -17.07 8.60 -9.42
N PHE A 70 -16.92 9.10 -10.66
CA PHE A 70 -17.99 9.24 -11.62
C PHE A 70 -17.53 8.94 -13.05
N SER A 71 -18.44 8.49 -13.91
CA SER A 71 -18.24 8.51 -15.35
C SER A 71 -18.70 9.86 -15.90
N ASP A 72 -17.88 10.50 -16.75
CA ASP A 72 -18.17 11.79 -17.36
C ASP A 72 -17.65 11.83 -18.82
N PRO A 73 -18.54 11.84 -19.83
CA PRO A 73 -18.12 11.84 -21.22
C PRO A 73 -17.32 13.08 -21.65
N SER A 74 -17.40 14.18 -20.86
CA SER A 74 -16.64 15.41 -21.13
C SER A 74 -15.19 15.34 -20.62
N CYS A 75 -14.85 14.31 -19.87
CA CYS A 75 -13.50 14.10 -19.32
C CYS A 75 -12.78 12.97 -20.08
N ALA A 76 -11.46 13.08 -20.20
CA ALA A 76 -10.65 11.97 -20.70
C ALA A 76 -10.71 10.76 -19.75
N GLU A 77 -10.35 9.58 -20.25
CA GLU A 77 -10.23 8.39 -19.43
C GLU A 77 -9.16 8.57 -18.34
N ASN A 78 -9.41 7.96 -17.18
CA ASN A 78 -8.50 7.93 -16.05
C ASN A 78 -8.02 9.34 -15.61
N THR A 79 -8.94 10.29 -15.54
CA THR A 79 -8.63 11.66 -15.08
C THR A 79 -8.81 11.78 -13.57
N VAL A 80 -7.80 12.34 -12.89
CA VAL A 80 -7.84 12.69 -11.47
C VAL A 80 -7.63 14.20 -11.32
N ARG A 81 -8.58 14.88 -10.68
CA ARG A 81 -8.47 16.29 -10.30
C ARG A 81 -8.45 16.41 -8.79
N PHE A 82 -7.45 17.08 -8.24
CA PHE A 82 -7.23 17.13 -6.80
C PHE A 82 -7.10 18.57 -6.30
N ASP A 83 -7.95 18.91 -5.32
CA ASP A 83 -7.80 20.12 -4.52
C ASP A 83 -7.02 19.80 -3.23
N PRO A 84 -5.77 20.25 -3.11
CA PRO A 84 -4.92 19.96 -1.96
C PRO A 84 -5.35 20.70 -0.68
N TYR A 85 -6.13 21.77 -0.78
CA TYR A 85 -6.58 22.54 0.39
C TYR A 85 -7.71 21.83 1.14
N SER A 86 -8.73 21.39 0.42
CA SER A 86 -9.86 20.68 1.05
C SER A 86 -9.71 19.17 1.05
N LYS A 87 -8.55 18.65 0.57
CA LYS A 87 -8.29 17.21 0.44
C LYS A 87 -9.42 16.49 -0.31
N THR A 88 -9.78 17.04 -1.48
CA THR A 88 -10.88 16.52 -2.30
C THR A 88 -10.36 16.09 -3.66
N ALA A 89 -10.57 14.82 -4.01
CA ALA A 89 -10.21 14.26 -5.30
C ALA A 89 -11.46 13.88 -6.11
N PHE A 90 -11.43 14.17 -7.41
CA PHE A 90 -12.43 13.75 -8.38
C PHE A 90 -11.79 12.80 -9.39
N LEU A 91 -12.34 11.60 -9.47
CA LEU A 91 -11.92 10.56 -10.41
C LEU A 91 -12.99 10.43 -11.50
N PHE A 92 -12.59 10.70 -12.73
CA PHE A 92 -13.47 10.57 -13.88
C PHE A 92 -13.01 9.44 -14.78
N ASN A 93 -13.96 8.58 -15.16
CA ASN A 93 -13.78 7.46 -16.10
C ASN A 93 -12.68 6.47 -15.63
N VAL A 94 -12.56 6.26 -14.32
CA VAL A 94 -11.65 5.29 -13.72
C VAL A 94 -12.43 3.98 -13.51
N SER A 95 -12.23 3.01 -14.40
CA SER A 95 -12.94 1.73 -14.38
C SER A 95 -12.29 0.69 -13.47
N TYR A 96 -10.99 0.74 -13.29
CA TYR A 96 -10.25 -0.22 -12.47
C TYR A 96 -10.26 0.18 -10.99
N TYR A 97 -10.90 -0.64 -10.16
CA TYR A 97 -11.05 -0.38 -8.72
C TYR A 97 -9.71 -0.21 -7.99
N GLY A 98 -8.68 -0.94 -8.38
CA GLY A 98 -7.34 -0.82 -7.78
C GLY A 98 -6.78 0.61 -7.82
N TRP A 99 -7.12 1.41 -8.86
CA TRP A 99 -6.71 2.81 -8.90
C TRP A 99 -7.55 3.69 -7.99
N VAL A 100 -8.85 3.43 -7.85
CA VAL A 100 -9.71 4.13 -6.88
C VAL A 100 -9.16 3.92 -5.47
N LYS A 101 -8.84 2.66 -5.12
CA LYS A 101 -8.21 2.30 -3.84
C LYS A 101 -6.88 3.04 -3.65
N SER A 102 -6.00 2.98 -4.63
CA SER A 102 -4.67 3.59 -4.55
C SER A 102 -4.73 5.11 -4.40
N ILE A 103 -5.68 5.77 -5.07
CA ILE A 103 -5.89 7.21 -4.92
C ILE A 103 -6.46 7.54 -3.54
N ALA A 104 -7.33 6.70 -2.98
CA ALA A 104 -7.81 6.86 -1.59
C ALA A 104 -6.67 6.76 -0.57
N LEU A 105 -5.76 5.78 -0.75
CA LEU A 105 -4.55 5.65 0.06
C LEU A 105 -3.60 6.83 -0.15
N GLY A 106 -3.45 7.30 -1.39
CA GLY A 106 -2.68 8.51 -1.73
C GLY A 106 -3.25 9.77 -1.08
N LEU A 107 -4.56 9.93 -1.08
CA LEU A 107 -5.27 11.02 -0.41
C LEU A 107 -5.06 10.99 1.11
N CYS A 108 -5.22 9.81 1.71
CA CYS A 108 -4.93 9.63 3.14
C CYS A 108 -3.45 9.92 3.43
N GLY A 109 -2.52 9.41 2.60
CA GLY A 109 -1.10 9.69 2.73
C GLY A 109 -0.76 11.18 2.64
N ASP A 110 -1.42 11.93 1.76
CA ASP A 110 -1.22 13.39 1.65
C ASP A 110 -1.67 14.14 2.90
N ILE A 111 -2.79 13.71 3.52
CA ILE A 111 -3.26 14.24 4.81
C ILE A 111 -2.26 13.91 5.92
N LEU A 112 -1.82 12.65 6.00
CA LEU A 112 -0.90 12.17 7.04
C LEU A 112 0.48 12.84 6.96
N GLU A 113 0.98 13.12 5.75
CA GLU A 113 2.23 13.87 5.55
C GLU A 113 2.10 15.30 6.07
N ASP A 114 1.01 15.99 5.75
CA ASP A 114 0.84 17.40 6.11
C ASP A 114 0.56 17.61 7.60
N GLU A 115 -0.27 16.77 8.20
CA GLU A 115 -0.81 17.00 9.55
C GLU A 115 -0.08 16.22 10.64
N HIS A 116 0.54 15.07 10.28
CA HIS A 116 1.03 14.12 11.28
C HIS A 116 2.50 13.71 11.09
N GLY A 117 3.16 14.12 10.02
CA GLY A 117 4.53 13.70 9.71
C GLY A 117 4.66 12.18 9.52
N ILE A 118 3.63 11.56 8.94
CA ILE A 118 3.55 10.14 8.64
C ILE A 118 3.62 9.98 7.13
N SER A 119 4.52 9.13 6.65
CA SER A 119 4.74 8.91 5.22
C SER A 119 4.21 7.56 4.78
N SER A 120 3.85 7.47 3.50
CA SER A 120 3.44 6.23 2.86
C SER A 120 4.66 5.47 2.34
N VAL A 121 4.61 4.13 2.42
CA VAL A 121 5.59 3.23 1.81
C VAL A 121 4.85 2.17 0.99
N HIS A 122 5.23 2.02 -0.28
CA HIS A 122 4.70 0.97 -1.16
C HIS A 122 5.50 -0.31 -0.98
N GLY A 123 5.00 -1.18 -0.13
CA GLY A 123 5.64 -2.44 0.22
C GLY A 123 4.80 -3.26 1.18
N ALA A 124 5.19 -4.51 1.36
CA ALA A 124 4.66 -5.35 2.42
C ALA A 124 5.40 -5.08 3.73
N CYS A 125 4.70 -5.22 4.85
CA CYS A 125 5.28 -5.12 6.18
C CYS A 125 4.78 -6.26 7.07
N VAL A 126 5.71 -6.97 7.70
CA VAL A 126 5.44 -8.06 8.65
C VAL A 126 6.19 -7.81 9.95
N ASP A 127 5.74 -8.47 11.00
CA ASP A 127 6.41 -8.52 12.30
C ASP A 127 6.86 -9.96 12.58
N VAL A 128 8.10 -10.11 13.02
CA VAL A 128 8.65 -11.38 13.48
C VAL A 128 9.23 -11.17 14.87
N GLY A 129 8.50 -11.62 15.88
CA GLY A 129 8.95 -11.55 17.27
C GLY A 129 9.16 -10.13 17.81
N GLY A 130 8.39 -9.14 17.31
CA GLY A 130 8.50 -7.73 17.69
C GLY A 130 9.43 -6.91 16.79
N ASN A 131 10.04 -7.52 15.77
CA ASN A 131 10.90 -6.85 14.80
C ASN A 131 10.18 -6.72 13.46
N GLY A 132 9.91 -5.50 13.03
CA GLY A 132 9.27 -5.20 11.77
C GLY A 132 10.21 -5.34 10.59
N LEU A 133 9.77 -6.04 9.57
CA LEU A 133 10.42 -6.19 8.28
C LEU A 133 9.54 -5.59 7.18
N ALA A 134 10.07 -4.66 6.41
CA ALA A 134 9.44 -4.19 5.18
C ALA A 134 10.09 -4.83 3.95
N MET A 135 9.26 -5.23 2.99
CA MET A 135 9.70 -5.71 1.69
C MET A 135 9.19 -4.76 0.61
N VAL A 136 10.10 -4.06 -0.05
CA VAL A 136 9.79 -3.11 -1.12
C VAL A 136 10.34 -3.62 -2.45
N GLY A 137 9.72 -3.24 -3.55
CA GLY A 137 10.15 -3.69 -4.87
C GLY A 137 9.11 -3.37 -5.94
N ILE A 138 9.52 -3.37 -7.20
CA ILE A 138 8.61 -3.16 -8.34
C ILE A 138 7.53 -4.24 -8.39
N SER A 139 6.46 -4.00 -9.15
CA SER A 139 5.42 -5.01 -9.38
C SER A 139 6.04 -6.28 -9.95
N GLY A 140 5.66 -7.44 -9.41
CA GLY A 140 6.22 -8.73 -9.83
C GLY A 140 7.58 -9.10 -9.22
N ALA A 141 8.17 -8.26 -8.37
CA ALA A 141 9.44 -8.57 -7.69
C ALA A 141 9.34 -9.67 -6.62
N GLY A 142 8.13 -10.15 -6.27
CA GLY A 142 7.95 -11.25 -5.33
C GLY A 142 7.56 -10.84 -3.91
N LYS A 143 7.15 -9.59 -3.66
CA LYS A 143 6.69 -9.12 -2.32
C LYS A 143 5.66 -10.08 -1.71
N THR A 144 4.54 -10.30 -2.40
CA THR A 144 3.47 -11.19 -1.95
C THR A 144 3.98 -12.60 -1.67
N THR A 145 4.77 -13.17 -2.60
CA THR A 145 5.34 -14.52 -2.43
C THR A 145 6.15 -14.65 -1.14
N GLN A 146 7.02 -13.68 -0.87
CA GLN A 146 7.88 -13.71 0.33
C GLN A 146 7.07 -13.41 1.60
N THR A 147 6.10 -12.50 1.56
CA THR A 147 5.20 -12.21 2.67
C THR A 147 4.43 -13.45 3.11
N TYR A 148 3.79 -14.13 2.17
CA TYR A 148 3.03 -15.36 2.46
C TYR A 148 3.95 -16.52 2.84
N GLY A 149 5.17 -16.58 2.30
CA GLY A 149 6.20 -17.52 2.74
C GLY A 149 6.59 -17.34 4.22
N LEU A 150 6.72 -16.10 4.68
CA LEU A 150 6.96 -15.79 6.10
C LEU A 150 5.75 -16.14 6.98
N LEU A 151 4.53 -15.89 6.49
CA LEU A 151 3.29 -16.19 7.22
C LEU A 151 3.03 -17.69 7.43
N ARG A 152 3.79 -18.59 6.82
CA ARG A 152 3.80 -20.03 7.15
C ARG A 152 4.33 -20.28 8.56
N ASP A 153 5.17 -19.39 9.07
CA ASP A 153 5.62 -19.43 10.46
C ASP A 153 4.53 -18.87 11.40
N PRO A 154 4.11 -19.59 12.45
CA PRO A 154 3.04 -19.16 13.34
C PRO A 154 3.38 -17.92 14.17
N HIS A 155 4.64 -17.57 14.31
CA HIS A 155 5.09 -16.39 15.05
C HIS A 155 5.19 -15.12 14.18
N THR A 156 5.12 -15.27 12.85
CA THR A 156 5.07 -14.11 11.94
C THR A 156 3.67 -13.50 11.96
N ARG A 157 3.59 -12.19 12.07
CA ARG A 157 2.37 -11.40 12.03
C ARG A 157 2.43 -10.41 10.89
N ILE A 158 1.29 -10.05 10.32
CA ILE A 158 1.23 -9.14 9.18
C ILE A 158 0.69 -7.78 9.58
N ILE A 159 1.31 -6.73 9.05
CA ILE A 159 0.91 -5.33 9.18
C ILE A 159 0.17 -4.91 7.89
N SER A 160 0.79 -5.17 6.73
CA SER A 160 0.25 -4.89 5.39
C SER A 160 0.97 -5.71 4.33
N ASP A 161 0.33 -5.95 3.19
CA ASP A 161 0.91 -6.72 2.08
C ASP A 161 1.34 -5.85 0.88
N ASP A 162 0.84 -4.63 0.75
CA ASP A 162 1.08 -3.78 -0.42
C ASP A 162 1.39 -2.32 -0.07
N TRP A 163 0.80 -1.79 1.00
CA TRP A 163 0.92 -0.40 1.38
C TRP A 163 0.87 -0.23 2.89
N PHE A 164 1.82 0.46 3.46
CA PHE A 164 1.82 0.80 4.88
C PHE A 164 2.19 2.26 5.12
N PHE A 165 1.79 2.78 6.27
CA PHE A 165 2.20 4.08 6.74
C PHE A 165 3.35 3.93 7.73
N ALA A 166 4.29 4.88 7.73
CA ALA A 166 5.39 4.83 8.66
C ALA A 166 5.74 6.20 9.22
N ARG A 167 6.13 6.22 10.48
CA ARG A 167 6.47 7.42 11.24
C ARG A 167 7.83 7.28 11.92
N VAL A 168 8.63 8.33 11.82
CA VAL A 168 9.82 8.46 12.66
C VAL A 168 9.39 8.83 14.07
N PHE A 169 9.74 8.00 15.06
CA PHE A 169 9.39 8.20 16.45
C PHE A 169 10.64 8.04 17.33
N GLY A 170 11.29 9.15 17.64
CA GLY A 170 12.58 9.13 18.34
C GLY A 170 13.64 8.36 17.53
N PRO A 171 14.29 7.33 18.11
CA PRO A 171 15.26 6.50 17.40
C PRO A 171 14.59 5.44 16.49
N GLU A 172 13.29 5.22 16.63
CA GLU A 172 12.56 4.12 16.01
C GLU A 172 11.76 4.58 14.78
N ILE A 173 11.39 3.61 13.95
CA ILE A 173 10.40 3.76 12.90
C ILE A 173 9.19 2.90 13.28
N LEU A 174 8.02 3.52 13.38
CA LEU A 174 6.77 2.79 13.57
C LEU A 174 6.08 2.60 12.23
N ALA A 175 5.77 1.35 11.86
CA ALA A 175 5.04 0.99 10.65
C ALA A 175 3.61 0.57 11.00
N TYR A 176 2.62 1.03 10.22
CA TYR A 176 1.19 0.87 10.48
C TYR A 176 0.47 0.30 9.25
N GLY A 177 -0.52 -0.56 9.48
CA GLY A 177 -1.39 -1.07 8.43
C GLY A 177 -2.30 0.01 7.83
N SER A 178 -2.60 -0.13 6.54
CA SER A 178 -3.42 0.82 5.77
C SER A 178 -4.76 0.24 5.34
N GLU A 179 -4.88 -1.07 5.23
CA GLU A 179 -5.99 -1.76 4.62
C GLU A 179 -6.49 -2.91 5.50
N ARG A 180 -7.76 -3.27 5.28
CA ARG A 180 -8.43 -4.33 6.02
C ARG A 180 -8.12 -5.72 5.45
N ASN A 181 -8.15 -5.85 4.13
CA ASN A 181 -7.97 -7.09 3.38
C ASN A 181 -6.77 -6.96 2.45
N PHE A 182 -6.24 -8.09 2.01
CA PHE A 182 -4.99 -8.16 1.26
C PHE A 182 -5.19 -8.73 -0.13
N TYR A 183 -4.29 -8.39 -1.04
CA TYR A 183 -4.27 -8.95 -2.38
C TYR A 183 -3.56 -10.31 -2.38
N ILE A 184 -4.18 -11.28 -3.04
CA ILE A 184 -3.55 -12.55 -3.37
C ILE A 184 -3.53 -12.75 -4.87
N ARG A 185 -2.66 -13.64 -5.32
CA ARG A 185 -2.58 -14.08 -6.71
C ARG A 185 -2.97 -15.54 -6.82
N GLN A 186 -3.57 -15.89 -7.97
CA GLN A 186 -3.99 -17.27 -8.24
C GLN A 186 -2.83 -18.29 -8.24
N ASP A 187 -1.58 -17.84 -8.47
CA ASP A 187 -0.38 -18.68 -8.47
C ASP A 187 0.22 -18.91 -7.06
N LEU A 188 -0.36 -18.30 -6.02
CA LEU A 188 0.16 -18.38 -4.64
C LEU A 188 0.21 -19.83 -4.14
N SER A 189 -0.83 -20.61 -4.38
CA SER A 189 -0.92 -22.01 -3.92
C SER A 189 0.02 -22.95 -4.68
N ALA A 190 0.37 -22.62 -5.94
CA ALA A 190 1.38 -23.36 -6.66
C ALA A 190 2.79 -23.24 -6.02
N ILE A 191 3.01 -22.13 -5.28
CA ILE A 191 4.26 -21.87 -4.57
C ILE A 191 4.19 -22.38 -3.14
N TRP A 192 3.11 -22.05 -2.43
CA TRP A 192 2.87 -22.40 -1.02
C TRP A 192 1.53 -23.13 -0.88
N LYS A 193 1.59 -24.47 -0.84
CA LYS A 193 0.40 -25.35 -0.82
C LYS A 193 -0.54 -25.12 0.35
N GLU A 194 -0.02 -24.57 1.44
CA GLU A 194 -0.80 -24.23 2.63
C GLU A 194 -1.93 -23.22 2.32
N TYR A 195 -1.83 -22.50 1.19
CA TYR A 195 -2.83 -21.51 0.76
C TYR A 195 -3.80 -22.03 -0.32
N ASP A 196 -3.83 -23.35 -0.61
CA ASP A 196 -4.75 -23.94 -1.58
C ASP A 196 -6.22 -23.57 -1.29
N GLY A 197 -6.64 -23.71 -0.02
CA GLY A 197 -8.00 -23.36 0.40
C GLY A 197 -8.34 -21.87 0.24
N LEU A 198 -7.38 -20.98 0.51
CA LEU A 198 -7.55 -19.55 0.31
C LEU A 198 -7.69 -19.21 -1.17
N VAL A 199 -6.79 -19.72 -2.01
CA VAL A 199 -6.80 -19.45 -3.45
C VAL A 199 -8.06 -20.00 -4.12
N ALA A 200 -8.53 -21.19 -3.71
CA ALA A 200 -9.73 -21.80 -4.27
C ALA A 200 -11.04 -21.11 -3.87
N ALA A 201 -11.04 -20.33 -2.78
CA ALA A 201 -12.23 -19.64 -2.26
C ALA A 201 -12.51 -18.27 -2.90
N GLU A 202 -11.56 -17.72 -3.66
CA GLU A 202 -11.61 -16.34 -4.14
C GLU A 202 -11.94 -16.24 -5.65
N GLU A 203 -12.61 -15.13 -6.01
CA GLU A 203 -12.84 -14.74 -7.40
C GLU A 203 -11.73 -13.80 -7.88
N TYR A 204 -11.09 -14.16 -8.99
CA TYR A 204 -9.95 -13.43 -9.54
C TYR A 204 -10.36 -12.47 -10.66
N ASP A 205 -9.71 -11.30 -10.66
CA ASP A 205 -9.81 -10.36 -11.79
C ASP A 205 -9.01 -10.87 -13.02
N ALA A 206 -9.08 -10.10 -14.11
CA ALA A 206 -8.40 -10.44 -15.37
C ALA A 206 -6.86 -10.52 -15.23
N ASP A 207 -6.29 -9.89 -14.19
CA ASP A 207 -4.85 -9.89 -13.88
C ASP A 207 -4.47 -11.03 -12.92
N GLY A 208 -5.42 -11.92 -12.57
CA GLY A 208 -5.22 -13.02 -11.64
C GLY A 208 -5.01 -12.58 -10.20
N ARG A 209 -5.67 -11.49 -9.77
CA ARG A 209 -5.64 -10.95 -8.42
C ARG A 209 -7.01 -11.03 -7.78
N ALA A 210 -7.04 -11.30 -6.48
CA ALA A 210 -8.24 -11.26 -5.65
C ALA A 210 -7.98 -10.50 -4.36
N VAL A 211 -9.05 -9.97 -3.75
CA VAL A 211 -9.00 -9.38 -2.40
C VAL A 211 -9.45 -10.45 -1.42
N ALA A 212 -8.55 -10.86 -0.53
CA ALA A 212 -8.81 -11.92 0.43
C ALA A 212 -8.80 -11.41 1.87
N ASP A 213 -9.71 -11.95 2.69
CA ASP A 213 -9.66 -11.78 4.13
C ASP A 213 -8.73 -12.82 4.75
N ILE A 214 -7.45 -12.48 4.81
CA ILE A 214 -6.41 -13.37 5.32
C ILE A 214 -6.62 -13.81 6.78
N ARG A 215 -7.46 -13.12 7.55
CA ARG A 215 -7.77 -13.50 8.95
C ARG A 215 -8.40 -14.88 9.05
N TRP A 216 -9.09 -15.34 8.02
CA TRP A 216 -9.64 -16.69 7.96
C TRP A 216 -8.57 -17.77 7.78
N VAL A 217 -7.41 -17.41 7.23
CA VAL A 217 -6.31 -18.35 6.97
C VAL A 217 -5.28 -18.34 8.08
N VAL A 218 -4.80 -17.15 8.46
CA VAL A 218 -3.72 -17.03 9.46
C VAL A 218 -4.24 -16.81 10.88
N GLY A 219 -5.53 -16.48 11.04
CA GLY A 219 -6.15 -16.13 12.32
C GLY A 219 -6.05 -14.64 12.66
N LYS A 220 -7.07 -14.13 13.37
CA LYS A 220 -7.17 -12.69 13.72
C LYS A 220 -5.99 -12.18 14.54
N GLY A 221 -5.44 -13.00 15.43
CA GLY A 221 -4.30 -12.62 16.29
C GLY A 221 -2.98 -12.44 15.54
N ARG A 222 -2.96 -12.71 14.25
CA ARG A 222 -1.78 -12.56 13.40
C ARG A 222 -1.77 -11.26 12.57
N LEU A 223 -2.82 -10.45 12.66
CA LEU A 223 -2.84 -9.09 12.14
C LEU A 223 -2.47 -8.13 13.27
N LEU A 224 -1.43 -7.35 13.06
CA LEU A 224 -1.04 -6.27 13.98
C LEU A 224 -1.35 -4.92 13.35
N PRO A 225 -1.83 -3.95 14.15
CA PRO A 225 -2.05 -2.60 13.67
C PRO A 225 -0.74 -1.84 13.42
N LEU A 226 0.34 -2.21 14.13
CA LEU A 226 1.64 -1.58 14.03
C LEU A 226 2.79 -2.51 14.46
N THR A 227 4.00 -2.16 14.04
CA THR A 227 5.27 -2.75 14.51
C THR A 227 6.38 -1.71 14.51
N THR A 228 7.47 -1.97 15.24
CA THR A 228 8.72 -1.21 15.12
C THR A 228 9.51 -1.77 13.94
N LEU A 229 9.67 -0.96 12.90
CA LEU A 229 10.38 -1.34 11.67
C LEU A 229 11.90 -1.27 11.90
N SER A 230 12.56 -2.41 11.84
CA SER A 230 14.01 -2.53 12.00
C SER A 230 14.74 -2.88 10.70
N THR A 231 14.04 -3.50 9.74
CA THR A 231 14.68 -4.07 8.55
C THR A 231 13.90 -3.71 7.29
N ILE A 232 14.62 -3.38 6.22
CA ILE A 232 14.06 -3.19 4.88
C ILE A 232 14.78 -4.13 3.92
N ILE A 233 14.04 -4.95 3.19
CA ILE A 233 14.55 -5.75 2.07
C ILE A 233 14.03 -5.15 0.76
N ILE A 234 14.96 -4.70 -0.08
CA ILE A 234 14.68 -4.23 -1.43
C ILE A 234 14.75 -5.44 -2.37
N LEU A 235 13.65 -5.73 -3.06
CA LEU A 235 13.56 -6.87 -3.99
C LEU A 235 13.88 -6.42 -5.41
N LYS A 236 14.75 -7.19 -6.07
CA LYS A 236 14.99 -7.08 -7.53
C LYS A 236 14.79 -8.43 -8.23
N ARG A 237 14.69 -8.39 -9.54
CA ARG A 237 14.79 -9.57 -10.42
C ARG A 237 15.82 -9.28 -11.50
N ASP A 238 17.01 -9.80 -11.32
CA ASP A 238 18.14 -9.60 -12.21
C ASP A 238 18.84 -10.96 -12.47
N ALA A 239 18.58 -11.54 -13.63
CA ALA A 239 19.14 -12.84 -13.99
C ALA A 239 20.66 -12.81 -14.23
N ALA A 240 21.24 -11.62 -14.44
CA ALA A 240 22.66 -11.44 -14.62
C ALA A 240 23.43 -11.38 -13.29
N ASP A 241 22.74 -11.11 -12.19
CA ASP A 241 23.36 -11.08 -10.87
C ASP A 241 23.14 -12.42 -10.14
N PRO A 242 24.19 -13.20 -9.87
CA PRO A 242 24.11 -14.47 -9.15
C PRO A 242 23.90 -14.30 -7.63
N GLN A 243 24.09 -13.09 -7.09
CA GLN A 243 24.00 -12.85 -5.65
C GLN A 243 22.52 -12.80 -5.21
N VAL A 244 22.15 -13.74 -4.33
CA VAL A 244 20.76 -13.85 -3.86
C VAL A 244 20.45 -12.75 -2.84
N LEU A 245 21.35 -12.51 -1.88
CA LEU A 245 21.15 -11.55 -0.79
C LEU A 245 22.45 -10.81 -0.49
N CYS A 246 22.39 -9.49 -0.35
CA CYS A 246 23.51 -8.71 0.16
C CYS A 246 23.01 -7.60 1.09
N PRO A 247 23.77 -7.29 2.17
CA PRO A 247 23.54 -6.08 2.94
C PRO A 247 23.84 -4.86 2.06
N LEU A 248 23.13 -3.77 2.28
CA LEU A 248 23.33 -2.50 1.59
C LEU A 248 23.90 -1.46 2.55
N GLU A 249 24.88 -0.72 2.07
CA GLU A 249 25.28 0.52 2.74
C GLU A 249 24.15 1.57 2.64
N LYS A 250 24.07 2.45 3.63
CA LYS A 250 22.97 3.45 3.72
C LYS A 250 22.81 4.29 2.45
N GLY A 251 23.93 4.70 1.85
CA GLY A 251 23.91 5.48 0.60
C GLY A 251 23.33 4.70 -0.58
N GLU A 252 23.70 3.44 -0.73
CA GLU A 252 23.18 2.56 -1.78
C GLU A 252 21.68 2.29 -1.59
N ALA A 253 21.26 2.00 -0.35
CA ALA A 253 19.86 1.77 -0.02
C ALA A 253 19.02 3.02 -0.30
N LEU A 254 19.50 4.21 0.08
CA LEU A 254 18.84 5.49 -0.17
C LEU A 254 18.67 5.74 -1.67
N ASP A 255 19.73 5.53 -2.46
CA ASP A 255 19.69 5.70 -3.91
C ASP A 255 18.69 4.75 -4.59
N LEU A 256 18.72 3.46 -4.22
CA LEU A 256 17.78 2.46 -4.73
C LEU A 256 16.34 2.78 -4.34
N PHE A 257 16.09 3.18 -3.11
CA PHE A 257 14.76 3.49 -2.61
C PHE A 257 14.18 4.72 -3.32
N THR A 258 14.98 5.77 -3.46
CA THR A 258 14.58 7.04 -4.11
C THR A 258 14.37 6.87 -5.61
N ARG A 259 15.33 6.24 -6.30
CA ARG A 259 15.29 6.03 -7.76
C ARG A 259 14.07 5.21 -8.19
N ASN A 260 13.68 4.21 -7.41
CA ASN A 260 12.53 3.36 -7.72
C ASN A 260 11.20 3.90 -7.16
N GLY A 261 11.21 4.96 -6.36
CA GLY A 261 10.02 5.57 -5.82
C GLY A 261 9.22 4.65 -4.90
N TYR A 262 9.88 3.90 -4.01
CA TYR A 262 9.23 2.95 -3.09
C TYR A 262 8.45 3.61 -1.93
N PHE A 263 8.35 4.90 -1.90
CA PHE A 263 7.30 5.58 -1.15
C PHE A 263 6.02 5.60 -1.99
N ASN A 264 5.05 6.42 -1.65
CA ASN A 264 3.76 6.44 -2.32
C ASN A 264 3.87 6.61 -3.86
N PRO A 265 3.59 5.59 -4.68
CA PRO A 265 3.61 5.72 -6.14
C PRO A 265 2.45 6.57 -6.67
N HIS A 266 1.43 6.83 -5.85
CA HIS A 266 0.21 7.57 -6.16
C HIS A 266 0.21 8.96 -5.53
N LEU A 267 1.35 9.66 -5.57
CA LEU A 267 1.50 11.02 -5.04
C LEU A 267 0.58 11.99 -5.76
N LEU A 268 -0.35 12.59 -5.02
CA LEU A 268 -1.29 13.59 -5.55
C LEU A 268 -0.62 14.97 -5.70
N VAL A 269 0.31 15.30 -4.80
CA VAL A 269 1.07 16.58 -4.83
C VAL A 269 2.56 16.29 -4.98
N ARG A 270 3.20 16.97 -5.93
CA ARG A 270 4.63 16.82 -6.28
C ARG A 270 5.33 18.16 -6.35
N ASP A 271 5.08 19.04 -5.39
CA ASP A 271 5.76 20.30 -5.26
C ASP A 271 7.13 20.17 -4.58
N PRO A 272 8.02 21.20 -4.66
CA PRO A 272 9.33 21.17 -4.02
C PRO A 272 9.28 20.96 -2.51
N ARG A 273 8.27 21.51 -1.81
CA ARG A 273 8.10 21.33 -0.37
C ARG A 273 7.84 19.87 0.00
N LYS A 274 6.90 19.24 -0.70
CA LYS A 274 6.56 17.81 -0.50
C LYS A 274 7.74 16.91 -0.86
N THR A 275 8.48 17.24 -1.92
CA THR A 275 9.69 16.50 -2.30
C THR A 275 10.73 16.55 -1.19
N ALA A 276 11.07 17.74 -0.69
CA ALA A 276 12.03 17.89 0.40
C ALA A 276 11.61 17.20 1.71
N LEU A 277 10.29 17.20 2.00
CA LEU A 277 9.74 16.48 3.14
C LEU A 277 9.99 14.97 3.02
N ARG A 278 9.70 14.41 1.85
CA ARG A 278 9.85 12.98 1.57
C ARG A 278 11.31 12.55 1.53
N ASP A 279 12.19 13.35 0.94
CA ASP A 279 13.63 13.06 0.90
C ASP A 279 14.22 13.00 2.31
N ARG A 280 13.85 13.92 3.18
CA ARG A 280 14.24 13.88 4.60
C ARG A 280 13.71 12.63 5.29
N TYR A 281 12.44 12.32 5.08
CA TYR A 281 11.81 11.14 5.68
C TYR A 281 12.50 9.85 5.22
N ILE A 282 12.80 9.71 3.91
CA ILE A 282 13.47 8.52 3.37
C ILE A 282 14.88 8.39 3.97
N SER A 283 15.61 9.50 4.08
CA SER A 283 16.93 9.52 4.72
C SER A 283 16.85 9.04 6.17
N ASP A 284 15.86 9.52 6.91
CA ASP A 284 15.61 9.08 8.29
C ASP A 284 15.22 7.61 8.39
N LEU A 285 14.35 7.13 7.48
CA LEU A 285 13.92 5.74 7.40
C LEU A 285 15.12 4.81 7.16
N ILE A 286 15.88 5.06 6.10
CA ILE A 286 17.06 4.27 5.73
C ILE A 286 18.16 4.37 6.80
N GLY A 287 18.33 5.54 7.39
CA GLY A 287 19.31 5.77 8.45
C GLY A 287 19.09 4.89 9.70
N ARG A 288 17.83 4.54 10.00
CA ARG A 288 17.42 3.82 11.22
C ARG A 288 17.09 2.34 11.01
N THR A 289 17.14 1.83 9.77
CA THR A 289 16.80 0.44 9.45
C THR A 289 17.97 -0.27 8.80
N ASP A 290 18.15 -1.56 9.06
CA ASP A 290 19.08 -2.38 8.31
C ASP A 290 18.51 -2.70 6.93
N CYS A 291 19.32 -2.48 5.90
CA CYS A 291 18.87 -2.59 4.51
C CYS A 291 19.58 -3.72 3.79
N TYR A 292 18.81 -4.47 3.01
CA TYR A 292 19.30 -5.59 2.20
C TYR A 292 18.73 -5.53 0.79
N LEU A 293 19.50 -6.05 -0.17
CA LEU A 293 19.05 -6.30 -1.53
C LEU A 293 18.82 -7.79 -1.72
N LEU A 294 17.62 -8.19 -2.15
CA LEU A 294 17.27 -9.57 -2.42
C LEU A 294 16.97 -9.76 -3.91
N ASN A 295 17.71 -10.64 -4.56
CA ASN A 295 17.43 -11.05 -5.93
C ASN A 295 16.48 -12.26 -5.96
N THR A 296 15.28 -12.07 -6.51
CA THR A 296 14.21 -13.08 -6.52
C THR A 296 14.14 -13.89 -7.82
N THR A 297 15.25 -14.01 -8.55
CA THR A 297 15.34 -14.87 -9.76
C THR A 297 15.45 -16.35 -9.44
N GLY A 298 15.90 -16.69 -8.23
CA GLY A 298 15.95 -18.07 -7.73
C GLY A 298 14.57 -18.65 -7.44
N THR A 299 14.54 -19.87 -6.90
CA THR A 299 13.29 -20.48 -6.49
C THR A 299 12.66 -19.68 -5.31
N PRO A 300 11.33 -19.69 -5.17
CA PRO A 300 10.67 -19.06 -4.02
C PRO A 300 11.22 -19.56 -2.68
N LYS A 301 11.56 -20.85 -2.58
CA LYS A 301 12.15 -21.44 -1.37
C LYS A 301 13.53 -20.86 -1.08
N THR A 302 14.44 -20.83 -2.06
CA THR A 302 15.79 -20.29 -1.89
C THR A 302 15.76 -18.82 -1.45
N THR A 303 14.89 -18.01 -2.07
CA THR A 303 14.75 -16.60 -1.70
C THR A 303 14.08 -16.42 -0.34
N GLN A 304 13.14 -17.30 0.02
CA GLN A 304 12.53 -17.33 1.35
C GLN A 304 13.54 -17.67 2.45
N ASP A 305 14.44 -18.64 2.20
CA ASP A 305 15.50 -19.01 3.14
C ASP A 305 16.48 -17.84 3.36
N ALA A 306 16.78 -17.07 2.30
CA ALA A 306 17.57 -15.85 2.41
C ALA A 306 16.89 -14.78 3.26
N VAL A 307 15.58 -14.55 3.08
CA VAL A 307 14.80 -13.61 3.93
C VAL A 307 14.82 -14.09 5.39
N ARG A 308 14.59 -15.38 5.63
CA ARG A 308 14.60 -15.96 6.99
C ARG A 308 15.95 -15.83 7.68
N SER A 309 17.05 -15.96 6.95
CA SER A 309 18.41 -15.79 7.50
C SER A 309 18.65 -14.37 8.04
N VAL A 310 18.13 -13.33 7.40
CA VAL A 310 18.18 -11.94 7.89
C VAL A 310 17.47 -11.80 9.24
N LEU A 311 16.39 -12.56 9.45
CA LEU A 311 15.56 -12.52 10.65
C LEU A 311 15.99 -13.51 11.74
N GLY A 312 17.09 -14.26 11.51
CA GLY A 312 17.52 -15.31 12.44
C GLY A 312 16.55 -16.49 12.57
N MET A 313 15.68 -16.68 11.57
CA MET A 313 14.69 -17.75 11.54
C MET A 313 15.28 -19.04 10.93
N PRO A 314 14.76 -20.23 11.30
CA PRO A 314 15.12 -21.48 10.63
C PRO A 314 14.68 -21.45 9.16
N GLY A 315 15.35 -22.25 8.32
CA GLY A 315 15.00 -22.38 6.91
C GLY A 315 13.54 -22.77 6.69
N SER A 316 13.04 -22.60 5.48
CA SER A 316 11.60 -22.68 5.14
C SER A 316 11.05 -24.13 5.03
N GLY A 317 11.82 -25.15 5.33
CA GLY A 317 11.38 -26.56 5.42
C GLY A 317 10.93 -27.14 4.07
#